data_29b39acaf281d479b8e42a853594e355
#
_entry.id   29b39acaf281d479b8e42a853594e355
#
_cell.length_a   1.000
_cell.length_b   1.000
_cell.length_c   1.000
_cell.angle_alpha   90.00
_cell.angle_beta   90.00
_cell.angle_gamma   90.00
#
_symmetry.space_group_name_H-M   'P 1'
#
loop_
_entity.id
_entity.type
_entity.pdbx_description
1 polymer ?
#
loop_
_entity_poly.entity_id
_entity_poly.type
_entity_poly.pdbx_seq_one_letter_code
_entity_poly.pdbx_strand_id
1 'polypeptide(L)'
;SGQNIEAQVLAENSSPEIYVPRPIPNFNSGYREEDPEAYNVYQIADDMTSTLVSTTTDTMDTIIVASNYSNYCYNVKAQYDTGDPSDGGYGVIESRASNTACAVPFAVGDANFDSETTIADVLTLVDFILEEATPSSAAFNNSDVNRDDELNIADVVMVVDIITGSSTARSSGLGSFASVELIPNHSSSNLILNLSYDGALKGLEFDIEYDPEIVDLGTPSLSLIQDNVVSASKEIQEGVIRVVFVDIEGDFILADENDNVLKIPFNFLGDVLDESNVNITNVVV
;
A
#
# COMPACT_ATOMS: atom_id res chain seq x y z
N SER A 1 16.14 -34.45 2.75
CA SER A 1 16.31 -32.99 2.81
C SER A 1 15.04 -32.38 2.24
N GLY A 2 14.20 -31.85 3.13
CA GLY A 2 12.96 -31.19 2.71
C GLY A 2 13.31 -29.92 1.92
N GLN A 3 12.57 -29.65 0.86
CA GLN A 3 12.66 -28.38 0.18
C GLN A 3 11.99 -27.30 1.01
N ASN A 4 12.59 -26.13 1.03
CA ASN A 4 11.99 -24.96 1.66
C ASN A 4 10.86 -24.47 0.76
N ILE A 5 9.67 -24.30 1.32
CA ILE A 5 8.60 -23.53 0.73
C ILE A 5 8.83 -22.07 1.15
N GLU A 6 8.90 -21.17 0.21
CA GLU A 6 8.78 -19.75 0.48
C GLU A 6 7.30 -19.37 0.34
N ALA A 7 6.69 -18.93 1.42
CA ALA A 7 5.40 -18.28 1.37
C ALA A 7 5.63 -16.84 0.92
N GLN A 8 5.20 -16.50 -0.29
CA GLN A 8 5.07 -15.10 -0.69
C GLN A 8 3.61 -14.70 -0.45
N VAL A 9 3.42 -13.76 0.44
CA VAL A 9 2.13 -13.09 0.58
C VAL A 9 2.08 -12.01 -0.49
N LEU A 10 1.41 -12.29 -1.58
CA LEU A 10 1.05 -11.28 -2.55
C LEU A 10 -0.28 -10.69 -2.09
N ALA A 11 -0.23 -9.52 -1.49
CA ALA A 11 -1.41 -8.81 -1.05
C ALA A 11 -2.11 -8.16 -2.24
N GLU A 12 -3.01 -8.90 -2.87
CA GLU A 12 -4.08 -8.34 -3.69
C GLU A 12 -5.40 -8.82 -3.10
N ASN A 13 -6.19 -7.88 -2.59
CA ASN A 13 -7.55 -8.11 -2.11
C ASN A 13 -7.68 -9.22 -1.05
N SER A 14 -7.04 -9.08 0.09
CA SER A 14 -7.23 -9.88 1.30
C SER A 14 -7.11 -11.41 1.16
N SER A 15 -6.51 -11.92 0.10
CA SER A 15 -6.28 -13.36 -0.07
C SER A 15 -4.78 -13.62 -0.27
N PRO A 16 -4.07 -14.24 0.67
CA PRO A 16 -2.67 -14.61 0.49
C PRO A 16 -2.57 -15.72 -0.57
N GLU A 17 -1.71 -15.50 -1.56
CA GLU A 17 -1.29 -16.56 -2.47
C GLU A 17 -0.08 -17.29 -1.89
N ILE A 18 -0.18 -18.59 -1.73
CA ILE A 18 0.94 -19.42 -1.29
C ILE A 18 1.54 -20.09 -2.51
N TYR A 19 2.77 -19.72 -2.84
CA TYR A 19 3.53 -20.43 -3.84
C TYR A 19 4.05 -21.75 -3.24
N VAL A 20 3.60 -22.86 -3.80
CA VAL A 20 4.06 -24.20 -3.43
C VAL A 20 5.10 -24.63 -4.46
N PRO A 21 6.41 -24.60 -4.15
CA PRO A 21 7.38 -25.15 -5.06
C PRO A 21 7.15 -26.66 -5.21
N ARG A 22 7.27 -27.13 -6.43
CA ARG A 22 7.13 -28.57 -6.75
C ARG A 22 8.06 -29.38 -5.86
N PRO A 23 7.56 -30.27 -5.00
CA PRO A 23 8.44 -31.12 -4.21
C PRO A 23 9.24 -32.01 -5.18
N ILE A 24 10.57 -31.94 -5.10
CA ILE A 24 11.41 -32.90 -5.84
C ILE A 24 11.32 -34.21 -5.07
N PRO A 25 10.82 -35.28 -5.67
CA PRO A 25 10.80 -36.59 -5.04
C PRO A 25 12.23 -37.01 -4.63
N ASN A 26 12.38 -37.47 -3.41
CA ASN A 26 13.69 -37.90 -2.91
C ASN A 26 13.98 -39.32 -3.45
N PHE A 27 14.58 -39.41 -4.63
CA PHE A 27 14.87 -40.64 -5.33
C PHE A 27 16.09 -41.37 -4.75
N ASN A 28 15.90 -42.06 -3.68
CA ASN A 28 16.92 -42.99 -3.22
C ASN A 28 16.47 -44.46 -3.14
N SER A 29 15.46 -44.88 -3.91
CA SER A 29 15.09 -46.26 -4.01
C SER A 29 14.23 -46.55 -5.25
N GLY A 30 14.84 -46.74 -6.42
CA GLY A 30 14.35 -47.58 -7.51
C GLY A 30 12.90 -47.44 -8.05
N TYR A 31 12.15 -46.44 -7.58
CA TYR A 31 10.80 -46.16 -8.03
C TYR A 31 10.83 -45.20 -9.22
N ARG A 32 9.91 -45.41 -10.15
CA ARG A 32 9.72 -44.59 -11.36
C ARG A 32 9.56 -43.11 -10.97
N GLU A 33 10.18 -42.25 -11.75
CA GLU A 33 9.91 -40.78 -11.76
C GLU A 33 8.50 -40.54 -12.32
N GLU A 34 7.50 -40.71 -11.49
CA GLU A 34 6.15 -40.29 -11.83
C GLU A 34 5.93 -38.89 -11.24
N ASP A 35 5.47 -37.98 -12.08
CA ASP A 35 5.04 -36.68 -11.62
C ASP A 35 3.84 -36.86 -10.68
N PRO A 36 3.72 -36.07 -9.61
CA PRO A 36 2.55 -36.08 -8.74
C PRO A 36 1.30 -35.76 -9.55
N GLU A 37 0.21 -36.48 -9.28
CA GLU A 37 -1.08 -36.19 -9.89
C GLU A 37 -1.74 -34.93 -9.31
N ALA A 38 -1.48 -34.65 -8.03
CA ALA A 38 -2.00 -33.51 -7.33
C ALA A 38 -1.11 -33.14 -6.11
N TYR A 39 -1.39 -31.98 -5.54
CA TYR A 39 -0.80 -31.49 -4.30
C TYR A 39 -1.92 -31.21 -3.30
N ASN A 40 -1.81 -31.79 -2.13
CA ASN A 40 -2.71 -31.60 -1.01
C ASN A 40 -2.11 -30.53 -0.08
N VAL A 41 -2.83 -29.41 0.12
CA VAL A 41 -2.44 -28.32 1.02
C VAL A 41 -3.12 -28.53 2.37
N TYR A 42 -2.34 -28.57 3.43
CA TYR A 42 -2.80 -28.77 4.79
C TYR A 42 -2.55 -27.52 5.64
N GLN A 43 -3.58 -27.03 6.29
CA GLN A 43 -3.44 -26.02 7.33
C GLN A 43 -3.00 -26.69 8.63
N ILE A 44 -2.04 -26.08 9.29
CA ILE A 44 -1.47 -26.54 10.56
C ILE A 44 -1.94 -25.58 11.65
N ALA A 45 -2.72 -26.09 12.58
CA ALA A 45 -3.17 -25.35 13.75
C ALA A 45 -2.06 -25.25 14.84
N ASP A 46 -2.26 -24.38 15.82
CA ASP A 46 -1.31 -24.18 16.94
C ASP A 46 -1.06 -25.43 17.75
N ASP A 47 -2.05 -26.34 17.82
CA ASP A 47 -1.92 -27.65 18.49
C ASP A 47 -1.25 -28.71 17.61
N MET A 48 -0.68 -28.31 16.46
CA MET A 48 -0.05 -29.19 15.47
C MET A 48 -1.03 -30.10 14.73
N THR A 49 -2.33 -29.94 14.87
CA THR A 49 -3.28 -30.67 14.03
C THR A 49 -3.21 -30.19 12.59
N SER A 50 -3.40 -31.12 11.67
CA SER A 50 -3.28 -30.89 10.23
C SER A 50 -4.63 -31.13 9.57
N THR A 51 -5.16 -30.13 8.87
CA THR A 51 -6.44 -30.20 8.17
C THR A 51 -6.24 -29.96 6.68
N LEU A 52 -6.72 -30.86 5.83
CA LEU A 52 -6.71 -30.65 4.38
C LEU A 52 -7.64 -29.48 4.03
N VAL A 53 -7.10 -28.47 3.36
CA VAL A 53 -7.85 -27.25 2.97
C VAL A 53 -7.99 -27.10 1.47
N SER A 54 -7.07 -27.67 0.69
CA SER A 54 -7.14 -27.66 -0.76
C SER A 54 -6.42 -28.84 -1.40
N THR A 55 -6.81 -29.17 -2.62
CA THR A 55 -6.11 -30.08 -3.51
C THR A 55 -6.02 -29.44 -4.90
N THR A 56 -4.82 -29.28 -5.41
CA THR A 56 -4.56 -28.66 -6.71
C THR A 56 -3.64 -29.51 -7.57
N THR A 57 -3.79 -29.44 -8.89
CA THR A 57 -2.87 -30.03 -9.87
C THR A 57 -1.79 -29.04 -10.30
N ASP A 58 -1.95 -27.78 -9.94
CA ASP A 58 -1.03 -26.69 -10.27
C ASP A 58 0.08 -26.55 -9.22
N THR A 59 1.12 -25.82 -9.57
CA THR A 59 2.22 -25.48 -8.65
C THR A 59 1.91 -24.26 -7.79
N MET A 60 0.73 -23.66 -7.96
CA MET A 60 0.22 -22.50 -7.22
C MET A 60 -1.22 -22.76 -6.81
N ASP A 61 -1.58 -22.33 -5.61
CA ASP A 61 -2.95 -22.40 -5.10
C ASP A 61 -3.25 -21.19 -4.24
N THR A 62 -4.52 -20.75 -4.23
CA THR A 62 -5.00 -19.60 -3.46
C THR A 62 -5.92 -20.08 -2.35
N ILE A 63 -5.52 -19.85 -1.10
CA ILE A 63 -6.32 -20.21 0.07
C ILE A 63 -7.00 -18.95 0.62
N ILE A 64 -8.33 -18.93 0.57
CA ILE A 64 -9.13 -17.88 1.20
C ILE A 64 -9.15 -18.13 2.71
N VAL A 65 -8.67 -17.17 3.48
CA VAL A 65 -8.63 -17.25 4.94
C VAL A 65 -9.81 -16.52 5.58
N ALA A 66 -10.14 -16.91 6.81
CA ALA A 66 -11.33 -16.42 7.49
C ALA A 66 -11.16 -15.00 8.06
N SER A 67 -9.94 -14.57 8.34
CA SER A 67 -9.66 -13.26 8.91
C SER A 67 -8.25 -12.79 8.57
N ASN A 68 -8.08 -11.49 8.44
CA ASN A 68 -6.77 -10.85 8.42
C ASN A 68 -6.13 -10.86 9.81
N TYR A 69 -4.84 -10.56 9.90
CA TYR A 69 -4.05 -10.44 11.15
C TYR A 69 -3.96 -11.71 12.00
N SER A 70 -4.38 -12.85 11.46
CA SER A 70 -4.20 -14.16 12.08
C SER A 70 -3.05 -14.91 11.42
N ASN A 71 -2.29 -15.68 12.22
CA ASN A 71 -1.20 -16.47 11.68
C ASN A 71 -1.74 -17.78 11.08
N TYR A 72 -1.49 -17.96 9.79
CA TYR A 72 -1.88 -19.19 9.08
C TYR A 72 -0.63 -19.95 8.65
N CYS A 73 -0.57 -21.21 9.02
CA CYS A 73 0.57 -22.08 8.73
C CYS A 73 0.10 -23.23 7.83
N TYR A 74 0.88 -23.53 6.80
CA TYR A 74 0.56 -24.58 5.83
C TYR A 74 1.76 -25.46 5.53
N ASN A 75 1.49 -26.71 5.17
CA ASN A 75 2.42 -27.58 4.48
C ASN A 75 1.73 -28.29 3.33
N VAL A 76 2.51 -28.91 2.47
CA VAL A 76 2.02 -29.56 1.25
C VAL A 76 2.53 -30.98 1.19
N LYS A 77 1.68 -31.89 0.69
CA LYS A 77 2.05 -33.25 0.33
C LYS A 77 1.71 -33.49 -1.14
N ALA A 78 2.60 -34.14 -1.85
CA ALA A 78 2.34 -34.62 -3.20
C ALA A 78 1.52 -35.90 -3.15
N GLN A 79 0.56 -36.02 -4.05
CA GLN A 79 -0.32 -37.18 -4.20
C GLN A 79 0.08 -37.97 -5.44
N TYR A 80 0.17 -39.29 -5.29
CA TYR A 80 0.51 -40.22 -6.36
C TYR A 80 -0.54 -41.33 -6.44
N ASP A 81 -0.97 -41.70 -7.63
CA ASP A 81 -1.71 -42.91 -7.84
C ASP A 81 -0.75 -44.05 -8.23
N THR A 82 -0.63 -45.04 -7.40
CA THR A 82 0.24 -46.19 -7.61
C THR A 82 -0.46 -47.38 -8.20
N GLY A 83 -1.68 -47.19 -8.67
CA GLY A 83 -2.52 -48.23 -9.26
C GLY A 83 -3.41 -48.99 -8.28
N ASP A 84 -4.27 -49.88 -8.81
CA ASP A 84 -5.24 -50.62 -8.04
C ASP A 84 -4.55 -51.59 -7.07
N PRO A 85 -4.92 -51.64 -5.79
CA PRO A 85 -4.42 -52.61 -4.84
C PRO A 85 -4.66 -54.07 -5.26
N SER A 86 -5.68 -54.39 -6.07
CA SER A 86 -5.93 -55.70 -6.59
C SER A 86 -4.89 -56.16 -7.62
N ASP A 87 -4.20 -55.23 -8.27
CA ASP A 87 -3.15 -55.47 -9.26
C ASP A 87 -1.72 -55.23 -8.69
N GLY A 88 -1.63 -55.12 -7.37
CA GLY A 88 -0.34 -54.91 -6.65
C GLY A 88 0.08 -53.47 -6.47
N GLY A 89 -0.76 -52.50 -6.79
CA GLY A 89 -0.62 -51.11 -6.43
C GLY A 89 -0.98 -50.84 -4.95
N TYR A 90 -0.79 -49.66 -4.50
CA TYR A 90 -1.14 -49.18 -3.13
C TYR A 90 -2.28 -48.17 -3.14
N GLY A 91 -2.90 -47.93 -4.31
CA GLY A 91 -3.89 -46.88 -4.50
C GLY A 91 -3.24 -45.50 -4.46
N VAL A 92 -4.02 -44.53 -4.01
CA VAL A 92 -3.55 -43.16 -3.86
C VAL A 92 -2.75 -43.00 -2.56
N ILE A 93 -1.51 -42.57 -2.68
CA ILE A 93 -0.61 -42.36 -1.54
C ILE A 93 -0.12 -40.91 -1.52
N GLU A 94 0.26 -40.41 -0.34
CA GLU A 94 0.85 -39.09 -0.17
C GLU A 94 2.34 -39.16 0.18
N SER A 95 3.08 -38.17 -0.24
CA SER A 95 4.46 -37.94 0.18
C SER A 95 4.52 -37.56 1.67
N ARG A 96 5.75 -37.43 2.19
CA ARG A 96 5.95 -36.68 3.43
C ARG A 96 5.59 -35.24 3.20
N ALA A 97 5.11 -34.57 4.26
CA ALA A 97 4.86 -33.14 4.22
C ALA A 97 6.15 -32.37 3.94
N SER A 98 6.01 -31.27 3.23
CA SER A 98 7.04 -30.24 3.10
C SER A 98 7.39 -29.64 4.47
N ASN A 99 8.32 -28.68 4.51
CA ASN A 99 8.39 -27.75 5.65
C ASN A 99 7.05 -27.03 5.83
N THR A 100 6.80 -26.54 7.02
CA THR A 100 5.66 -25.64 7.30
C THR A 100 6.08 -24.21 7.01
N ALA A 101 5.25 -23.50 6.26
CA ALA A 101 5.38 -22.06 6.02
C ALA A 101 4.19 -21.34 6.63
N CYS A 102 4.44 -20.20 7.28
CA CYS A 102 3.41 -19.42 7.95
C CYS A 102 3.39 -18.00 7.39
N ALA A 103 2.19 -17.43 7.31
CA ALA A 103 1.97 -16.05 6.91
C ALA A 103 0.83 -15.42 7.72
N VAL A 104 0.91 -14.13 7.92
CA VAL A 104 -0.14 -13.31 8.51
C VAL A 104 -0.67 -12.44 7.39
N PRO A 105 -1.87 -12.73 6.84
CA PRO A 105 -2.49 -11.86 5.87
C PRO A 105 -2.88 -10.53 6.52
N PHE A 106 -2.80 -9.46 5.76
CA PHE A 106 -3.19 -8.13 6.19
C PHE A 106 -4.10 -7.49 5.13
N ALA A 107 -4.91 -6.55 5.54
CA ALA A 107 -5.75 -5.80 4.63
C ALA A 107 -4.96 -4.60 4.09
N VAL A 108 -4.71 -4.59 2.79
CA VAL A 108 -4.04 -3.45 2.14
C VAL A 108 -4.93 -2.22 2.24
N GLY A 109 -4.35 -1.12 2.72
CA GLY A 109 -5.07 0.13 2.91
C GLY A 109 -5.86 0.25 4.21
N ASP A 110 -5.95 -0.79 5.05
CA ASP A 110 -6.56 -0.73 6.39
C ASP A 110 -5.56 -0.16 7.40
N ALA A 111 -5.48 1.16 7.43
CA ALA A 111 -4.54 1.90 8.27
C ALA A 111 -4.95 1.93 9.75
N ASN A 112 -6.26 1.86 10.02
CA ASN A 112 -6.84 1.97 11.36
C ASN A 112 -7.11 0.61 12.04
N PHE A 113 -6.94 -0.52 11.32
CA PHE A 113 -7.19 -1.90 11.77
C PHE A 113 -8.64 -2.24 12.11
N ASP A 114 -9.59 -1.64 11.45
CA ASP A 114 -11.01 -2.00 11.62
C ASP A 114 -11.45 -3.17 10.70
N SER A 115 -10.55 -3.69 9.89
CA SER A 115 -10.72 -4.78 8.92
C SER A 115 -11.49 -4.40 7.65
N GLU A 116 -11.75 -3.11 7.45
CA GLU A 116 -12.36 -2.56 6.24
C GLU A 116 -11.42 -1.50 5.67
N THR A 117 -11.35 -1.36 4.35
CA THR A 117 -10.61 -0.27 3.71
C THR A 117 -11.60 0.78 3.27
N THR A 118 -11.64 1.91 3.98
CA THR A 118 -12.64 2.96 3.85
C THR A 118 -12.01 4.35 3.86
N ILE A 119 -12.83 5.39 3.74
CA ILE A 119 -12.36 6.77 3.85
C ILE A 119 -11.75 7.09 5.24
N ALA A 120 -12.06 6.32 6.28
CA ALA A 120 -11.45 6.48 7.59
C ALA A 120 -9.95 6.15 7.57
N ASP A 121 -9.54 5.23 6.69
CA ASP A 121 -8.14 4.89 6.49
C ASP A 121 -7.40 5.97 5.73
N VAL A 122 -8.05 6.60 4.76
CA VAL A 122 -7.51 7.78 4.06
C VAL A 122 -7.18 8.88 5.07
N LEU A 123 -8.08 9.17 6.00
CA LEU A 123 -7.85 10.18 7.04
C LEU A 123 -6.72 9.75 7.99
N THR A 124 -6.69 8.48 8.37
CA THR A 124 -5.61 7.92 9.22
C THR A 124 -4.24 8.00 8.53
N LEU A 125 -4.17 7.72 7.23
CA LEU A 125 -2.96 7.89 6.43
C LEU A 125 -2.51 9.35 6.37
N VAL A 126 -3.42 10.27 6.17
CA VAL A 126 -3.12 11.71 6.19
C VAL A 126 -2.54 12.12 7.55
N ASP A 127 -3.09 11.61 8.66
CA ASP A 127 -2.55 11.85 10.00
C ASP A 127 -1.12 11.30 10.16
N PHE A 128 -0.80 10.16 9.56
CA PHE A 128 0.56 9.61 9.55
C PHE A 128 1.52 10.48 8.73
N ILE A 129 1.12 10.91 7.54
CA ILE A 129 1.91 11.78 6.67
C ILE A 129 2.21 13.12 7.35
N LEU A 130 1.21 13.67 8.04
CA LEU A 130 1.35 14.94 8.77
C LEU A 130 2.01 14.77 10.15
N GLU A 131 2.47 13.57 10.49
CA GLU A 131 3.08 13.27 11.80
C GLU A 131 2.18 13.62 13.00
N GLU A 132 0.82 13.60 12.80
CA GLU A 132 -0.15 13.72 13.89
C GLU A 132 -0.21 12.43 14.71
N ALA A 133 0.05 11.29 14.06
CA ALA A 133 0.14 9.99 14.68
C ALA A 133 1.36 9.23 14.14
N THR A 134 1.93 8.37 14.99
CA THR A 134 3.02 7.47 14.57
C THR A 134 2.46 6.10 14.27
N PRO A 135 2.59 5.57 13.05
CA PRO A 135 2.10 4.24 12.73
C PRO A 135 2.86 3.16 13.49
N SER A 136 2.15 2.13 13.93
CA SER A 136 2.82 0.88 14.32
C SER A 136 3.43 0.22 13.08
N SER A 137 4.37 -0.74 13.26
CA SER A 137 4.93 -1.45 12.11
C SER A 137 3.87 -2.18 11.27
N ALA A 138 2.79 -2.63 11.89
CA ALA A 138 1.67 -3.26 11.18
C ALA A 138 0.82 -2.22 10.45
N ALA A 139 0.54 -1.05 11.05
CA ALA A 139 -0.14 0.06 10.39
C ALA A 139 0.65 0.56 9.19
N PHE A 140 1.97 0.72 9.35
CA PHE A 140 2.87 1.08 8.26
C PHE A 140 2.75 0.11 7.09
N ASN A 141 2.86 -1.20 7.34
CA ASN A 141 2.78 -2.23 6.30
C ASN A 141 1.42 -2.28 5.57
N ASN A 142 0.33 -1.96 6.27
CA ASN A 142 -1.00 -1.87 5.65
C ASN A 142 -1.15 -0.61 4.80
N SER A 143 -0.50 0.45 5.21
CA SER A 143 -0.61 1.79 4.65
C SER A 143 0.33 2.03 3.48
N ASP A 144 1.52 1.41 3.49
CA ASP A 144 2.47 1.41 2.38
C ASP A 144 1.96 0.50 1.26
N VAL A 145 1.04 1.03 0.47
CA VAL A 145 0.31 0.28 -0.57
C VAL A 145 1.18 0.04 -1.79
N ASN A 146 2.04 0.99 -2.14
CA ASN A 146 2.96 0.90 -3.27
C ASN A 146 4.26 0.14 -2.94
N ARG A 147 4.56 -0.07 -1.63
CA ARG A 147 5.71 -0.80 -1.09
C ARG A 147 7.05 -0.17 -1.44
N ASP A 148 7.13 1.13 -1.32
CA ASP A 148 8.37 1.89 -1.50
C ASP A 148 9.08 2.20 -0.17
N ASP A 149 8.54 1.71 0.96
CA ASP A 149 9.00 1.94 2.32
C ASP A 149 8.83 3.40 2.81
N GLU A 150 7.98 4.18 2.13
CA GLU A 150 7.59 5.53 2.51
C GLU A 150 6.07 5.64 2.63
N LEU A 151 5.56 6.44 3.58
CA LEU A 151 4.14 6.80 3.63
C LEU A 151 3.98 8.22 3.10
N ASN A 152 3.32 8.34 1.96
CA ASN A 152 3.09 9.61 1.29
C ASN A 152 1.76 9.62 0.52
N ILE A 153 1.49 10.72 -0.20
CA ILE A 153 0.22 10.88 -0.92
C ILE A 153 -0.02 9.81 -1.99
N ALA A 154 1.02 9.17 -2.51
CA ALA A 154 0.85 8.10 -3.49
C ALA A 154 0.11 6.89 -2.90
N ASP A 155 0.37 6.56 -1.62
CA ASP A 155 -0.36 5.51 -0.92
C ASP A 155 -1.82 5.90 -0.70
N VAL A 156 -2.07 7.15 -0.31
CA VAL A 156 -3.43 7.66 -0.11
C VAL A 156 -4.26 7.54 -1.38
N VAL A 157 -3.69 7.93 -2.53
CA VAL A 157 -4.34 7.80 -3.85
C VAL A 157 -4.65 6.33 -4.15
N MET A 158 -3.73 5.41 -3.85
CA MET A 158 -3.96 3.98 -4.05
C MET A 158 -5.05 3.43 -3.12
N VAL A 159 -5.14 3.89 -1.88
CA VAL A 159 -6.25 3.54 -0.97
C VAL A 159 -7.59 4.05 -1.52
N VAL A 160 -7.65 5.27 -2.04
CA VAL A 160 -8.85 5.81 -2.70
C VAL A 160 -9.22 4.96 -3.91
N ASP A 161 -8.26 4.54 -4.73
CA ASP A 161 -8.51 3.66 -5.88
C ASP A 161 -9.06 2.28 -5.44
N ILE A 162 -8.62 1.74 -4.31
CA ILE A 162 -9.18 0.52 -3.72
C ILE A 162 -10.64 0.74 -3.31
N ILE A 163 -10.94 1.83 -2.60
CA ILE A 163 -12.28 2.16 -2.10
C ILE A 163 -13.27 2.36 -3.25
N THR A 164 -12.85 3.08 -4.29
CA THR A 164 -13.70 3.41 -5.45
C THR A 164 -13.81 2.26 -6.46
N GLY A 165 -13.02 1.20 -6.29
CA GLY A 165 -12.96 0.07 -7.23
C GLY A 165 -12.31 0.45 -8.57
N SER A 166 -11.56 1.53 -8.60
CA SER A 166 -10.79 1.92 -9.77
C SER A 166 -9.67 0.90 -9.98
N SER A 167 -9.80 0.05 -10.99
CA SER A 167 -8.88 -1.07 -11.27
C SER A 167 -7.49 -0.66 -11.77
N THR A 168 -7.10 0.57 -11.55
CA THR A 168 -5.81 1.14 -11.93
C THR A 168 -4.72 0.96 -10.86
N ALA A 169 -4.96 0.14 -9.85
CA ALA A 169 -4.06 -0.13 -8.73
C ALA A 169 -2.62 -0.58 -9.11
N ARG A 170 -2.28 -0.60 -10.38
CA ARG A 170 -0.92 -0.84 -10.89
C ARG A 170 -0.59 -0.11 -12.18
N SER A 171 -1.37 0.86 -12.59
CA SER A 171 -0.94 1.66 -13.74
C SER A 171 -0.02 2.77 -13.24
N SER A 172 1.25 2.61 -13.51
CA SER A 172 2.29 3.62 -13.59
C SER A 172 1.96 4.79 -14.55
N GLY A 173 0.78 5.35 -14.38
CA GLY A 173 0.20 6.40 -15.21
C GLY A 173 -0.30 7.58 -14.40
N LEU A 174 0.13 7.70 -13.14
CA LEU A 174 0.06 8.95 -12.41
C LEU A 174 0.91 9.97 -13.18
N GLY A 175 0.38 11.19 -13.34
CA GLY A 175 1.03 12.23 -14.08
C GLY A 175 2.51 12.29 -13.78
N SER A 176 3.34 12.28 -14.78
CA SER A 176 4.78 12.11 -14.63
C SER A 176 5.47 13.37 -14.14
N PHE A 177 4.73 14.45 -13.94
CA PHE A 177 5.30 15.74 -13.53
C PHE A 177 4.24 16.69 -12.98
N ALA A 178 4.48 17.21 -11.77
CA ALA A 178 3.83 18.41 -11.28
C ALA A 178 4.88 19.47 -10.95
N SER A 179 4.67 20.69 -11.37
CA SER A 179 5.44 21.86 -10.95
C SER A 179 4.60 22.65 -9.98
N VAL A 180 5.13 22.85 -8.79
CA VAL A 180 4.51 23.63 -7.73
C VAL A 180 5.34 24.88 -7.52
N GLU A 181 4.74 26.04 -7.64
CA GLU A 181 5.40 27.32 -7.48
C GLU A 181 4.60 28.21 -6.52
N LEU A 182 5.25 28.82 -5.54
CA LEU A 182 4.65 29.81 -4.66
C LEU A 182 4.93 31.21 -5.20
N ILE A 183 3.85 31.93 -5.49
CA ILE A 183 3.92 33.31 -6.00
C ILE A 183 3.44 34.25 -4.90
N PRO A 184 4.29 35.18 -4.41
CA PRO A 184 3.86 36.14 -3.42
C PRO A 184 2.92 37.20 -4.03
N ASN A 185 1.73 37.33 -3.45
CA ASN A 185 0.80 38.38 -3.76
C ASN A 185 0.86 39.46 -2.67
N HIS A 186 1.68 40.47 -2.89
CA HIS A 186 1.88 41.54 -1.94
C HIS A 186 0.62 42.37 -1.65
N SER A 187 -0.33 42.42 -2.61
CA SER A 187 -1.57 43.19 -2.45
C SER A 187 -2.54 42.56 -1.44
N SER A 188 -2.48 41.27 -1.28
CA SER A 188 -3.33 40.49 -0.37
C SER A 188 -2.59 39.90 0.82
N SER A 189 -1.29 40.06 0.90
CA SER A 189 -0.41 39.41 1.90
C SER A 189 -0.61 37.90 1.95
N ASN A 190 -0.68 37.28 0.78
CA ASN A 190 -0.79 35.84 0.63
C ASN A 190 0.26 35.31 -0.33
N LEU A 191 0.82 34.14 0.00
CA LEU A 191 1.46 33.28 -0.98
C LEU A 191 0.37 32.53 -1.76
N ILE A 192 0.53 32.49 -3.05
CA ILE A 192 -0.40 31.81 -3.95
C ILE A 192 0.33 30.63 -4.56
N LEU A 193 -0.25 29.46 -4.42
CA LEU A 193 0.24 28.26 -5.08
C LEU A 193 -0.21 28.25 -6.53
N ASN A 194 0.77 28.25 -7.43
CA ASN A 194 0.56 27.98 -8.83
C ASN A 194 0.95 26.52 -9.11
N LEU A 195 -0.02 25.74 -9.59
CA LEU A 195 0.16 24.31 -9.88
C LEU A 195 0.08 24.11 -11.39
N SER A 196 1.12 23.50 -11.95
CA SER A 196 1.13 23.07 -13.34
C SER A 196 1.47 21.58 -13.39
N TYR A 197 0.64 20.80 -14.04
CA TYR A 197 0.83 19.34 -14.17
C TYR A 197 0.43 18.86 -15.56
N ASP A 198 1.03 17.75 -15.98
CA ASP A 198 0.61 17.06 -17.20
C ASP A 198 -0.20 15.81 -16.82
N GLY A 199 -1.44 15.74 -17.28
CA GLY A 199 -2.31 14.61 -17.01
C GLY A 199 -3.32 14.86 -15.90
N ALA A 200 -3.62 13.83 -15.14
CA ALA A 200 -4.62 13.84 -14.10
C ALA A 200 -3.95 13.83 -12.71
N LEU A 201 -4.24 14.81 -11.91
CA LEU A 201 -3.76 14.90 -10.54
C LEU A 201 -4.84 14.40 -9.58
N LYS A 202 -4.59 13.29 -8.88
CA LYS A 202 -5.48 12.74 -7.87
C LYS A 202 -5.09 13.14 -6.45
N GLY A 203 -3.81 13.34 -6.23
CA GLY A 203 -3.25 13.75 -4.94
C GLY A 203 -2.00 14.59 -5.13
N LEU A 204 -1.65 15.36 -4.12
CA LEU A 204 -0.44 16.18 -4.09
C LEU A 204 0.02 16.36 -2.64
N GLU A 205 1.28 16.13 -2.41
CA GLU A 205 1.98 16.41 -1.16
C GLU A 205 3.21 17.27 -1.46
N PHE A 206 3.49 18.24 -0.60
CA PHE A 206 4.73 19.01 -0.66
C PHE A 206 5.01 19.67 0.68
N ASP A 207 6.27 20.02 0.89
CA ASP A 207 6.72 20.79 2.04
C ASP A 207 7.02 22.24 1.62
N ILE A 208 6.63 23.18 2.48
CA ILE A 208 6.97 24.61 2.38
C ILE A 208 8.04 24.87 3.42
N GLU A 209 9.25 25.11 2.97
CA GLU A 209 10.37 25.50 3.83
C GLU A 209 10.50 27.01 3.88
N TYR A 210 10.59 27.57 5.07
CA TYR A 210 10.72 29.01 5.28
C TYR A 210 11.59 29.34 6.50
N ASP A 211 12.13 30.55 6.53
CA ASP A 211 12.87 31.05 7.69
C ASP A 211 11.91 31.76 8.66
N PRO A 212 11.60 31.16 9.83
CA PRO A 212 10.65 31.74 10.78
C PRO A 212 11.14 33.03 11.46
N GLU A 213 12.43 33.39 11.34
CA GLU A 213 12.95 34.68 11.82
C GLU A 213 12.63 35.80 10.81
N ILE A 214 12.35 35.46 9.55
CA ILE A 214 12.12 36.43 8.46
C ILE A 214 10.66 36.50 8.05
N VAL A 215 9.99 35.34 8.01
CA VAL A 215 8.61 35.18 7.51
C VAL A 215 7.77 34.47 8.56
N ASP A 216 6.62 35.05 8.88
CA ASP A 216 5.57 34.36 9.65
C ASP A 216 4.51 33.86 8.65
N LEU A 217 4.38 32.55 8.51
CA LEU A 217 3.37 31.93 7.67
C LEU A 217 2.15 31.55 8.50
N GLY A 218 1.00 32.01 8.07
CA GLY A 218 -0.27 31.58 8.63
C GLY A 218 -0.71 30.19 8.13
N THR A 219 -1.81 29.72 8.67
CA THR A 219 -2.38 28.42 8.26
C THR A 219 -2.78 28.45 6.78
N PRO A 220 -2.31 27.50 5.98
CA PRO A 220 -2.73 27.35 4.60
C PRO A 220 -4.24 27.19 4.48
N SER A 221 -4.85 27.86 3.52
CA SER A 221 -6.28 27.72 3.22
C SER A 221 -6.50 27.39 1.75
N LEU A 222 -7.26 26.33 1.50
CA LEU A 222 -7.65 25.94 0.15
C LEU A 222 -8.75 26.82 -0.40
N SER A 223 -8.62 27.12 -1.68
CA SER A 223 -9.65 27.82 -2.46
C SER A 223 -10.26 26.89 -3.53
N LEU A 224 -10.14 25.57 -3.38
CA LEU A 224 -10.75 24.61 -4.30
C LEU A 224 -12.27 24.60 -4.13
N ILE A 225 -12.98 24.57 -5.26
CA ILE A 225 -14.44 24.56 -5.33
C ILE A 225 -14.98 23.12 -5.30
N GLN A 226 -14.11 22.14 -5.08
CA GLN A 226 -14.48 20.72 -5.12
C GLN A 226 -14.75 20.20 -3.70
N ASP A 227 -15.99 19.76 -3.45
CA ASP A 227 -16.40 19.24 -2.14
C ASP A 227 -15.77 17.87 -1.82
N ASN A 228 -15.17 17.22 -2.82
CA ASN A 228 -14.56 15.88 -2.74
C ASN A 228 -13.04 15.90 -2.53
N VAL A 229 -12.43 17.07 -2.38
CA VAL A 229 -11.00 17.17 -2.07
C VAL A 229 -10.77 17.32 -0.57
N VAL A 230 -10.12 16.35 0.02
CA VAL A 230 -9.58 16.46 1.37
C VAL A 230 -8.25 17.19 1.31
N SER A 231 -8.09 18.14 2.22
CA SER A 231 -6.83 18.86 2.37
C SER A 231 -6.47 18.99 3.83
N ALA A 232 -5.20 18.86 4.11
CA ALA A 232 -4.66 19.08 5.43
C ALA A 232 -3.26 19.70 5.36
N SER A 233 -2.86 20.39 6.41
CA SER A 233 -1.53 20.95 6.52
C SER A 233 -1.10 21.04 7.97
N LYS A 234 0.19 20.88 8.21
CA LYS A 234 0.79 20.99 9.54
C LYS A 234 2.24 21.45 9.45
N GLU A 235 2.65 22.23 10.42
CA GLU A 235 4.07 22.49 10.65
C GLU A 235 4.67 21.25 11.32
N ILE A 236 5.43 20.45 10.53
CA ILE A 236 6.04 19.18 10.98
C ILE A 236 7.35 19.40 11.74
N GLN A 237 8.02 20.52 11.46
CA GLN A 237 9.13 21.04 12.23
C GLN A 237 9.18 22.56 12.06
N GLU A 238 9.92 23.26 12.92
CA GLU A 238 10.08 24.71 12.84
C GLU A 238 10.57 25.13 11.46
N GLY A 239 9.79 25.98 10.77
CA GLY A 239 10.08 26.46 9.42
C GLY A 239 9.72 25.48 8.29
N VAL A 240 9.00 24.38 8.56
CA VAL A 240 8.54 23.44 7.52
C VAL A 240 7.07 23.11 7.70
N ILE A 241 6.25 23.52 6.75
CA ILE A 241 4.82 23.20 6.70
C ILE A 241 4.60 22.12 5.62
N ARG A 242 4.11 20.95 6.02
CA ARG A 242 3.64 19.92 5.09
C ARG A 242 2.20 20.18 4.69
N VAL A 243 1.91 20.02 3.41
CA VAL A 243 0.58 20.24 2.83
C VAL A 243 0.21 19.01 2.00
N VAL A 244 -1.00 18.52 2.20
CA VAL A 244 -1.53 17.32 1.53
C VAL A 244 -2.90 17.63 0.93
N PHE A 245 -3.13 17.19 -0.30
CA PHE A 245 -4.43 17.19 -0.99
C PHE A 245 -4.71 15.83 -1.59
N VAL A 246 -5.95 15.38 -1.52
CA VAL A 246 -6.39 14.17 -2.21
C VAL A 246 -7.85 14.30 -2.62
N ASP A 247 -8.15 13.87 -3.84
CA ASP A 247 -9.53 13.65 -4.27
C ASP A 247 -10.01 12.28 -3.78
N ILE A 248 -11.08 12.25 -2.97
CA ILE A 248 -11.56 11.02 -2.32
C ILE A 248 -12.59 10.24 -3.15
N GLU A 249 -13.02 10.77 -4.28
CA GLU A 249 -13.88 10.07 -5.24
C GLU A 249 -13.09 9.40 -6.37
N GLY A 250 -11.76 9.62 -6.40
CA GLY A 250 -10.86 9.08 -7.39
C GLY A 250 -10.92 9.81 -8.73
N ASP A 251 -11.56 10.98 -8.73
CA ASP A 251 -11.55 11.92 -9.84
C ASP A 251 -10.25 12.74 -9.86
N PHE A 252 -10.20 13.76 -10.66
CA PHE A 252 -9.02 14.59 -10.79
C PHE A 252 -9.21 15.92 -10.09
N ILE A 253 -8.17 16.36 -9.39
CA ILE A 253 -8.11 17.74 -8.88
C ILE A 253 -8.03 18.66 -10.09
N LEU A 254 -9.07 19.43 -10.32
CA LEU A 254 -9.12 20.40 -11.40
C LEU A 254 -8.48 21.70 -10.92
N ALA A 255 -7.26 21.98 -11.39
CA ALA A 255 -6.73 23.33 -11.35
C ALA A 255 -7.05 23.99 -12.69
N ASP A 256 -7.88 25.02 -12.68
CA ASP A 256 -7.97 25.92 -13.84
C ASP A 256 -6.67 26.75 -13.88
N GLU A 257 -6.10 27.00 -15.06
CA GLU A 257 -4.81 27.69 -15.27
C GLU A 257 -4.71 29.08 -14.57
N ASN A 258 -5.81 29.56 -13.98
CA ASN A 258 -5.89 30.84 -13.28
C ASN A 258 -6.41 30.73 -11.83
N ASP A 259 -6.73 29.54 -11.32
CA ASP A 259 -7.26 29.40 -9.97
C ASP A 259 -6.12 29.20 -8.95
N ASN A 260 -6.07 30.13 -8.03
CA ASN A 260 -5.23 30.09 -6.85
C ASN A 260 -5.67 28.92 -5.96
N VAL A 261 -5.04 27.77 -6.12
CA VAL A 261 -5.40 26.51 -5.44
C VAL A 261 -5.22 26.61 -3.93
N LEU A 262 -4.17 27.32 -3.49
CA LEU A 262 -3.85 27.47 -2.09
C LEU A 262 -3.49 28.92 -1.78
N LYS A 263 -4.01 29.43 -0.68
CA LYS A 263 -3.63 30.73 -0.13
C LYS A 263 -3.01 30.53 1.25
N ILE A 264 -1.81 31.04 1.41
CA ILE A 264 -1.09 31.04 2.68
C ILE A 264 -0.88 32.48 3.10
N PRO A 265 -1.52 32.93 4.17
CA PRO A 265 -1.26 34.25 4.70
C PRO A 265 0.19 34.35 5.15
N PHE A 266 0.85 35.45 4.85
CA PHE A 266 2.20 35.68 5.35
C PHE A 266 2.35 37.08 5.92
N ASN A 267 3.27 37.20 6.87
CA ASN A 267 3.68 38.48 7.44
C ASN A 267 5.21 38.48 7.50
N PHE A 268 5.81 39.60 7.01
CA PHE A 268 7.25 39.78 7.11
C PHE A 268 7.63 40.35 8.44
N LEU A 269 8.64 39.76 9.05
CA LEU A 269 9.23 40.21 10.31
C LEU A 269 10.43 41.15 10.09
N GLY A 270 10.88 41.28 8.82
CA GLY A 270 12.03 42.10 8.41
C GLY A 270 11.73 43.12 7.29
N ASP A 271 12.75 43.88 6.91
CA ASP A 271 12.60 45.01 5.97
C ASP A 271 12.59 44.65 4.47
N VAL A 272 12.92 43.39 4.09
CA VAL A 272 13.07 43.00 2.67
C VAL A 272 12.59 41.58 2.45
N LEU A 273 11.68 41.43 1.49
CA LEU A 273 11.38 40.14 0.83
C LEU A 273 12.53 39.77 -0.09
N ASP A 274 13.19 38.65 0.22
CA ASP A 274 13.90 37.90 -0.78
C ASP A 274 13.06 36.62 -1.09
N GLU A 275 12.69 36.45 -2.35
CA GLU A 275 11.91 35.28 -2.80
C GLU A 275 12.61 33.94 -2.47
N SER A 276 13.91 33.99 -2.13
CA SER A 276 14.69 32.82 -1.70
C SER A 276 14.38 32.31 -0.28
N ASN A 277 13.54 33.03 0.50
CA ASN A 277 13.25 32.65 1.89
C ASN A 277 12.06 31.70 2.07
N VAL A 278 11.37 31.36 0.99
CA VAL A 278 10.29 30.38 0.98
C VAL A 278 10.48 29.45 -0.22
N ASN A 279 10.64 28.18 0.04
CA ASN A 279 10.88 27.16 -0.98
C ASN A 279 9.84 26.03 -0.89
N ILE A 280 9.58 25.38 -2.01
CA ILE A 280 8.83 24.12 -2.05
C ILE A 280 9.81 22.98 -2.23
N THR A 281 9.64 21.97 -1.40
CA THR A 281 10.45 20.75 -1.42
C THR A 281 9.55 19.51 -1.30
N ASN A 282 10.11 18.33 -1.46
CA ASN A 282 9.43 17.04 -1.26
C ASN A 282 8.09 16.91 -2.00
N VAL A 283 8.03 17.31 -3.27
CA VAL A 283 6.81 17.23 -4.08
C VAL A 283 6.55 15.78 -4.48
N VAL A 284 5.42 15.24 -4.05
CA VAL A 284 4.90 13.91 -4.43
C VAL A 284 3.53 14.07 -5.09
N VAL A 285 3.26 13.34 -6.17
CA VAL A 285 2.02 13.41 -6.99
C VAL A 285 1.49 12.03 -7.31
#